data_102eb65a34e4e0b147b428780fc6d764
#
_entry.id   102eb65a34e4e0b147b428780fc6d764
#
_cell.length_a   1.000
_cell.length_b   1.000
_cell.length_c   1.000
_cell.angle_alpha   90.00
_cell.angle_beta   90.00
_cell.angle_gamma   90.00
#
_symmetry.space_group_name_H-M   'P 1'
#
loop_
_entity.id
_entity.type
_entity.pdbx_description
1 polymer ?
#
loop_
_entity_poly.entity_id
_entity_poly.type
_entity_poly.pdbx_seq_one_letter_code
_entity_poly.pdbx_strand_id
1 'polypeptide(L)'
;LREGTSPDLTAGMQKTNFHTHTARCGHASGEDEQYVRSAIRGGYRVLGFSDHTPWSYASDFVSPIRMPLDALPDYVRSVRSLQRRYAGRIELRLGLECEYFEDYMPWLRDTIREYRLDYVIFGNHFYRTDERYPYFGSDTRSAEMLDLYAESAIRGMETGLYAYLAHPDLFMRSYGRFDGHCARISREICRRTSRLRMPLEYNVSMIAYNEAHGVAGVPHPDFWRIAADEGCTAIVGIDAHDHRVLESGLYYDRAVRELAALGIPVIDTIPFFEY
;
A
#
# COMPACT_ATOMS: atom_id res chain seq x y z
N LEU A 1 20.88 -24.47 -29.68
CA LEU A 1 19.93 -23.56 -29.02
C LEU A 1 20.27 -23.58 -27.53
N ARG A 2 20.93 -22.53 -27.02
CA ARG A 2 21.15 -22.36 -25.60
C ARG A 2 19.89 -21.70 -25.05
N GLU A 3 19.18 -22.39 -24.17
CA GLU A 3 18.14 -21.80 -23.36
C GLU A 3 18.83 -20.73 -22.48
N GLY A 4 18.55 -19.46 -22.79
CA GLY A 4 18.96 -18.36 -21.95
C GLY A 4 18.17 -18.43 -20.65
N THR A 5 18.83 -18.79 -19.56
CA THR A 5 18.28 -18.62 -18.22
C THR A 5 17.99 -17.14 -18.03
N SER A 6 16.73 -16.77 -17.92
CA SER A 6 16.35 -15.41 -17.49
C SER A 6 17.07 -15.11 -16.20
N PRO A 7 17.64 -13.90 -16.02
CA PRO A 7 18.29 -13.54 -14.78
C PRO A 7 17.29 -13.71 -13.64
N ASP A 8 17.72 -14.34 -12.56
CA ASP A 8 16.94 -14.47 -11.33
C ASP A 8 16.74 -13.06 -10.73
N LEU A 9 15.59 -12.46 -11.03
CA LEU A 9 15.22 -11.10 -10.58
C LEU A 9 15.02 -11.01 -9.05
N THR A 10 15.12 -12.15 -8.35
CA THR A 10 14.89 -12.25 -6.90
C THR A 10 16.13 -12.62 -6.10
N ALA A 11 17.27 -12.85 -6.77
CA ALA A 11 18.52 -13.24 -6.11
C ALA A 11 18.99 -12.17 -5.11
N GLY A 12 18.99 -12.51 -3.82
CA GLY A 12 19.39 -11.63 -2.73
C GLY A 12 18.28 -10.72 -2.18
N MET A 13 17.05 -10.80 -2.68
CA MET A 13 15.92 -10.02 -2.18
C MET A 13 15.57 -10.42 -0.74
N GLN A 14 15.34 -9.43 0.10
CA GLN A 14 14.89 -9.62 1.48
C GLN A 14 13.37 -9.62 1.56
N LYS A 15 12.81 -10.38 2.49
CA LYS A 15 11.37 -10.33 2.75
C LYS A 15 11.04 -9.12 3.60
N THR A 16 10.31 -8.17 3.04
CA THR A 16 9.92 -6.92 3.69
C THR A 16 8.43 -6.66 3.50
N ASN A 17 7.83 -5.92 4.42
CA ASN A 17 6.47 -5.43 4.27
C ASN A 17 6.36 -4.04 4.90
N PHE A 18 5.84 -3.07 4.15
CA PHE A 18 5.65 -1.68 4.59
C PHE A 18 4.16 -1.30 4.67
N HIS A 19 3.25 -2.28 4.57
CA HIS A 19 1.81 -2.06 4.65
C HIS A 19 1.20 -2.93 5.75
N THR A 20 1.04 -2.32 6.94
CA THR A 20 0.53 -2.99 8.15
C THR A 20 -0.29 -2.03 8.97
N HIS A 21 -1.52 -2.44 9.29
CA HIS A 21 -2.47 -1.69 10.12
C HIS A 21 -2.40 -2.10 11.59
N THR A 22 -3.07 -1.34 12.45
CA THR A 22 -3.22 -1.65 13.87
C THR A 22 -4.69 -1.63 14.28
N ALA A 23 -5.02 -2.22 15.42
CA ALA A 23 -6.39 -2.24 15.92
C ALA A 23 -7.02 -0.82 16.09
N ARG A 24 -6.18 0.23 16.04
CA ARG A 24 -6.64 1.63 16.14
C ARG A 24 -7.50 2.07 14.96
N CYS A 25 -7.34 1.48 13.78
CA CYS A 25 -8.18 1.79 12.61
C CYS A 25 -9.62 1.24 12.74
N GLY A 26 -9.90 0.43 13.78
CA GLY A 26 -11.23 -0.09 14.05
C GLY A 26 -11.62 -1.35 13.26
N HIS A 27 -10.80 -1.79 12.29
CA HIS A 27 -11.07 -2.98 11.49
C HIS A 27 -9.86 -3.94 11.35
N ALA A 28 -8.73 -3.61 11.98
CA ALA A 28 -7.64 -4.55 12.22
C ALA A 28 -7.73 -5.15 13.63
N SER A 29 -7.07 -6.29 13.85
CA SER A 29 -7.12 -7.04 15.10
C SER A 29 -5.74 -7.37 15.64
N GLY A 30 -5.64 -7.52 16.96
CA GLY A 30 -4.40 -7.84 17.63
C GLY A 30 -3.61 -6.61 18.12
N GLU A 31 -2.64 -6.88 18.98
CA GLU A 31 -1.74 -5.86 19.51
C GLU A 31 -0.56 -5.63 18.58
N ASP A 32 0.01 -4.43 18.59
CA ASP A 32 1.14 -4.05 17.72
C ASP A 32 2.32 -5.03 17.86
N GLU A 33 2.61 -5.50 19.07
CA GLU A 33 3.70 -6.46 19.31
C GLU A 33 3.43 -7.83 18.68
N GLN A 34 2.16 -8.24 18.53
CA GLN A 34 1.83 -9.50 17.86
C GLN A 34 2.21 -9.45 16.37
N TYR A 35 2.03 -8.31 15.70
CA TYR A 35 2.49 -8.12 14.32
C TYR A 35 4.00 -8.27 14.20
N VAL A 36 4.77 -7.68 15.13
CA VAL A 36 6.24 -7.81 15.15
C VAL A 36 6.66 -9.28 15.31
N ARG A 37 6.06 -9.99 16.28
CA ARG A 37 6.36 -11.41 16.53
C ARG A 37 5.99 -12.28 15.34
N SER A 38 4.84 -12.02 14.71
CA SER A 38 4.40 -12.76 13.52
C SER A 38 5.30 -12.48 12.31
N ALA A 39 5.75 -11.24 12.12
CA ALA A 39 6.70 -10.89 11.08
C ALA A 39 8.05 -11.62 11.26
N ILE A 40 8.56 -11.70 12.51
CA ILE A 40 9.78 -12.46 12.82
C ILE A 40 9.59 -13.95 12.47
N ARG A 41 8.46 -14.56 12.86
CA ARG A 41 8.14 -15.95 12.51
C ARG A 41 8.04 -16.17 11.01
N GLY A 42 7.48 -15.20 10.31
CA GLY A 42 7.35 -15.20 8.84
C GLY A 42 8.64 -14.89 8.08
N GLY A 43 9.75 -14.61 8.79
CA GLY A 43 11.06 -14.38 8.19
C GLY A 43 11.23 -12.97 7.59
N TYR A 44 10.41 -11.98 7.98
CA TYR A 44 10.57 -10.60 7.52
C TYR A 44 11.81 -9.96 8.14
N ARG A 45 12.55 -9.22 7.31
CA ARG A 45 13.70 -8.42 7.72
C ARG A 45 13.28 -7.00 8.13
N VAL A 46 12.26 -6.49 7.46
CA VAL A 46 11.67 -5.17 7.75
C VAL A 46 10.16 -5.31 7.89
N LEU A 47 9.59 -4.72 8.92
CA LEU A 47 8.16 -4.50 9.09
C LEU A 47 7.90 -3.01 9.28
N GLY A 48 7.18 -2.41 8.33
CA GLY A 48 6.66 -1.06 8.43
C GLY A 48 5.21 -1.05 8.92
N PHE A 49 4.93 -0.28 9.95
CA PHE A 49 3.59 0.07 10.35
C PHE A 49 3.14 1.28 9.52
N SER A 50 1.95 1.22 8.95
CA SER A 50 1.39 2.26 8.08
C SER A 50 -0.12 2.34 8.24
N ASP A 51 -0.58 2.51 9.50
CA ASP A 51 -2.01 2.61 9.77
C ASP A 51 -2.65 3.80 9.04
N HIS A 52 -3.97 3.74 8.82
CA HIS A 52 -4.70 4.81 8.14
C HIS A 52 -4.52 6.16 8.82
N THR A 53 -4.21 7.17 8.03
CA THR A 53 -3.97 8.54 8.50
C THR A 53 -5.19 9.10 9.23
N PRO A 54 -5.06 9.54 10.48
CA PRO A 54 -6.14 10.21 11.22
C PRO A 54 -6.21 11.68 10.81
N TRP A 55 -6.84 11.95 9.66
CA TRP A 55 -6.93 13.31 9.15
C TRP A 55 -7.55 14.29 10.16
N SER A 56 -6.99 15.49 10.26
CA SER A 56 -7.53 16.58 11.09
C SER A 56 -8.64 17.30 10.30
N TYR A 57 -9.84 16.69 10.29
CA TYR A 57 -10.98 17.26 9.56
C TYR A 57 -11.36 18.63 10.10
N ALA A 58 -11.78 19.53 9.18
CA ALA A 58 -12.27 20.87 9.55
C ALA A 58 -13.72 20.86 10.10
N SER A 59 -14.38 19.71 10.09
CA SER A 59 -15.74 19.46 10.58
C SER A 59 -15.73 18.47 11.76
N ASP A 60 -16.90 18.19 12.31
CA ASP A 60 -17.11 17.16 13.33
C ASP A 60 -17.17 15.73 12.76
N PHE A 61 -16.77 15.53 11.49
CA PHE A 61 -16.77 14.23 10.87
C PHE A 61 -15.78 13.29 11.55
N VAL A 62 -16.25 12.06 11.84
CA VAL A 62 -15.44 10.97 12.38
C VAL A 62 -15.42 9.84 11.37
N SER A 63 -14.27 9.57 10.80
CA SER A 63 -14.10 8.48 9.86
C SER A 63 -14.20 7.11 10.55
N PRO A 64 -14.96 6.15 10.01
CA PRO A 64 -15.12 4.83 10.61
C PRO A 64 -13.94 3.89 10.33
N ILE A 65 -12.97 4.29 9.50
CA ILE A 65 -11.89 3.42 9.02
C ILE A 65 -10.50 3.84 9.50
N ARG A 66 -10.40 4.84 10.37
CA ARG A 66 -9.12 5.41 10.84
C ARG A 66 -9.11 5.52 12.34
N MET A 67 -7.90 5.54 12.90
CA MET A 67 -7.77 5.91 14.30
C MET A 67 -8.29 7.34 14.53
N PRO A 68 -8.86 7.66 15.70
CA PRO A 68 -9.14 9.03 16.07
C PRO A 68 -7.83 9.83 16.18
N LEU A 69 -7.89 11.14 15.92
CA LEU A 69 -6.68 11.98 15.84
C LEU A 69 -5.87 11.98 17.15
N ASP A 70 -6.54 11.92 18.28
CA ASP A 70 -5.91 11.87 19.62
C ASP A 70 -5.22 10.53 19.92
N ALA A 71 -5.47 9.49 19.13
CA ALA A 71 -4.76 8.21 19.22
C ALA A 71 -3.40 8.21 18.49
N LEU A 72 -3.14 9.19 17.62
CA LEU A 72 -1.87 9.24 16.86
C LEU A 72 -0.62 9.27 17.74
N PRO A 73 -0.56 10.06 18.84
CA PRO A 73 0.59 10.03 19.75
C PRO A 73 0.82 8.66 20.40
N ASP A 74 -0.25 7.92 20.69
CA ASP A 74 -0.16 6.57 21.24
C ASP A 74 0.39 5.57 20.21
N TYR A 75 -0.11 5.62 18.98
CA TYR A 75 0.42 4.83 17.86
C TYR A 75 1.93 5.03 17.69
N VAL A 76 2.36 6.30 17.65
CA VAL A 76 3.78 6.66 17.50
C VAL A 76 4.61 6.12 18.67
N ARG A 77 4.17 6.32 19.92
CA ARG A 77 4.88 5.81 21.11
C ARG A 77 5.01 4.29 21.09
N SER A 78 3.93 3.60 20.73
CA SER A 78 3.91 2.13 20.64
C SER A 78 4.94 1.62 19.65
N VAL A 79 4.89 2.08 18.40
CA VAL A 79 5.83 1.62 17.36
C VAL A 79 7.27 1.99 17.72
N ARG A 80 7.54 3.21 18.22
CA ARG A 80 8.89 3.63 18.65
C ARG A 80 9.41 2.79 19.82
N SER A 81 8.53 2.36 20.74
CA SER A 81 8.90 1.44 21.82
C SER A 81 9.30 0.06 21.28
N LEU A 82 8.53 -0.46 20.31
CA LEU A 82 8.82 -1.73 19.67
C LEU A 82 10.12 -1.68 18.86
N GLN A 83 10.40 -0.58 18.15
CA GLN A 83 11.68 -0.37 17.46
C GLN A 83 12.87 -0.58 18.40
N ARG A 84 12.83 0.02 19.61
CA ARG A 84 13.90 -0.13 20.61
C ARG A 84 13.97 -1.55 21.16
N ARG A 85 12.81 -2.16 21.46
CA ARG A 85 12.73 -3.50 22.06
C ARG A 85 13.22 -4.60 21.12
N TYR A 86 12.96 -4.47 19.82
CA TYR A 86 13.28 -5.48 18.82
C TYR A 86 14.52 -5.14 17.97
N ALA A 87 15.27 -4.10 18.38
CA ALA A 87 16.52 -3.74 17.72
C ALA A 87 17.46 -4.95 17.57
N GLY A 88 18.01 -5.15 16.37
CA GLY A 88 18.88 -6.29 16.04
C GLY A 88 18.14 -7.62 15.75
N ARG A 89 16.82 -7.68 15.94
CA ARG A 89 16.01 -8.86 15.60
C ARG A 89 15.22 -8.68 14.31
N ILE A 90 14.63 -7.51 14.13
CA ILE A 90 13.89 -7.08 12.95
C ILE A 90 13.98 -5.56 12.86
N GLU A 91 14.05 -5.02 11.65
CA GLU A 91 13.94 -3.60 11.44
C GLU A 91 12.47 -3.19 11.43
N LEU A 92 12.09 -2.26 12.31
CA LEU A 92 10.74 -1.71 12.36
C LEU A 92 10.74 -0.27 11.85
N ARG A 93 9.72 0.10 11.08
CA ARG A 93 9.53 1.44 10.54
C ARG A 93 8.16 1.99 10.92
N LEU A 94 8.11 3.28 11.18
CA LEU A 94 6.89 4.03 11.54
C LEU A 94 6.45 4.87 10.36
N GLY A 95 5.29 4.56 9.81
CA GLY A 95 4.68 5.29 8.71
C GLY A 95 3.19 5.48 8.89
N LEU A 96 2.54 5.96 7.84
CA LEU A 96 1.09 6.03 7.68
C LEU A 96 0.71 5.69 6.25
N GLU A 97 -0.48 5.10 6.07
CA GLU A 97 -1.14 5.04 4.78
C GLU A 97 -2.02 6.28 4.63
N CYS A 98 -1.72 7.10 3.63
CA CYS A 98 -2.32 8.39 3.44
C CYS A 98 -2.97 8.49 2.06
N GLU A 99 -4.12 9.14 1.98
CA GLU A 99 -4.71 9.60 0.73
C GLU A 99 -4.06 10.92 0.28
N TYR A 100 -4.44 11.38 -0.90
CA TYR A 100 -4.20 12.74 -1.38
C TYR A 100 -5.46 13.57 -1.15
N PHE A 101 -5.54 14.20 0.02
CA PHE A 101 -6.56 15.20 0.33
C PHE A 101 -5.94 16.59 0.26
N GLU A 102 -6.12 17.27 -0.88
CA GLU A 102 -5.42 18.50 -1.22
C GLU A 102 -5.42 19.54 -0.10
N ASP A 103 -6.59 19.78 0.49
CA ASP A 103 -6.77 20.80 1.54
C ASP A 103 -6.05 20.41 2.85
N TYR A 104 -5.77 19.11 3.06
CA TYR A 104 -5.13 18.58 4.27
C TYR A 104 -3.64 18.27 4.10
N MET A 105 -3.08 18.43 2.90
CA MET A 105 -1.66 18.16 2.65
C MET A 105 -0.68 18.99 3.48
N PRO A 106 -0.95 20.27 3.80
CA PRO A 106 -0.12 21.04 4.74
C PRO A 106 -0.03 20.36 6.11
N TRP A 107 -1.18 19.98 6.68
CA TRP A 107 -1.26 19.27 7.95
C TRP A 107 -0.47 17.94 7.91
N LEU A 108 -0.60 17.15 6.84
CA LEU A 108 0.15 15.90 6.70
C LEU A 108 1.66 16.13 6.73
N ARG A 109 2.15 17.15 6.01
CA ARG A 109 3.58 17.50 6.00
C ARG A 109 4.09 17.91 7.38
N ASP A 110 3.31 18.65 8.14
CA ASP A 110 3.65 19.04 9.50
C ASP A 110 3.62 17.83 10.44
N THR A 111 2.63 16.97 10.33
CA THR A 111 2.52 15.71 11.09
C THR A 111 3.72 14.78 10.83
N ILE A 112 4.15 14.63 9.58
CA ILE A 112 5.34 13.85 9.23
C ILE A 112 6.57 14.38 9.98
N ARG A 113 6.77 15.70 10.02
CA ARG A 113 7.92 16.33 10.70
C ARG A 113 7.81 16.24 12.21
N GLU A 114 6.63 16.55 12.77
CA GLU A 114 6.35 16.55 14.21
C GLU A 114 6.63 15.18 14.83
N TYR A 115 6.09 14.12 14.21
CA TYR A 115 6.25 12.75 14.71
C TYR A 115 7.47 12.04 14.12
N ARG A 116 8.23 12.71 13.23
CA ARG A 116 9.40 12.15 12.55
C ARG A 116 9.09 10.78 11.95
N LEU A 117 8.00 10.70 11.18
CA LEU A 117 7.63 9.45 10.51
C LEU A 117 8.74 8.99 9.58
N ASP A 118 8.98 7.68 9.52
CA ASP A 118 10.05 7.15 8.68
C ASP A 118 9.64 7.20 7.20
N TYR A 119 8.34 7.03 6.89
CA TYR A 119 7.79 7.04 5.53
C TYR A 119 6.27 7.25 5.54
N VAL A 120 5.69 7.51 4.37
CA VAL A 120 4.25 7.38 4.12
C VAL A 120 4.01 6.67 2.80
N ILE A 121 2.92 5.89 2.71
CA ILE A 121 2.48 5.24 1.49
C ILE A 121 1.19 5.87 1.00
N PHE A 122 0.90 5.75 -0.30
CA PHE A 122 -0.26 6.36 -0.90
C PHE A 122 -1.39 5.36 -1.08
N GLY A 123 -2.40 5.41 -0.22
CA GLY A 123 -3.66 4.69 -0.38
C GLY A 123 -4.69 5.57 -1.11
N ASN A 124 -4.94 5.33 -2.40
CA ASN A 124 -5.91 6.12 -3.17
C ASN A 124 -7.34 5.60 -2.93
N HIS A 125 -7.86 5.83 -1.71
CA HIS A 125 -9.16 5.30 -1.27
C HIS A 125 -10.35 6.15 -1.66
N PHE A 126 -10.21 7.48 -1.61
CA PHE A 126 -11.28 8.44 -1.82
C PHE A 126 -10.81 9.61 -2.67
N TYR A 127 -11.73 10.22 -3.41
CA TYR A 127 -11.46 11.49 -4.08
C TYR A 127 -11.64 12.64 -3.09
N ARG A 128 -10.58 13.45 -2.90
CA ARG A 128 -10.49 14.64 -2.02
C ARG A 128 -10.72 14.41 -0.54
N THR A 129 -11.74 13.64 -0.10
CA THR A 129 -12.02 13.35 1.31
C THR A 129 -13.06 12.24 1.45
N ASP A 130 -12.91 11.39 2.45
CA ASP A 130 -13.88 10.35 2.80
C ASP A 130 -15.17 10.90 3.46
N GLU A 131 -15.17 12.15 3.90
CA GLU A 131 -16.38 12.84 4.37
C GLU A 131 -17.40 13.07 3.26
N ARG A 132 -16.95 13.26 2.01
CA ARG A 132 -17.79 13.73 0.90
C ARG A 132 -17.87 12.80 -0.29
N TYR A 133 -16.95 11.89 -0.42
CA TYR A 133 -16.84 11.01 -1.58
C TYR A 133 -16.85 9.55 -1.16
N PRO A 134 -17.44 8.69 -2.00
CA PRO A 134 -17.51 7.26 -1.72
C PRO A 134 -16.13 6.60 -1.85
N TYR A 135 -16.00 5.44 -1.20
CA TYR A 135 -14.81 4.62 -1.25
C TYR A 135 -14.63 3.99 -2.63
N PHE A 136 -13.49 4.23 -3.27
CA PHE A 136 -13.21 3.69 -4.60
C PHE A 136 -13.29 2.16 -4.67
N GLY A 137 -12.93 1.46 -3.60
CA GLY A 137 -12.96 -0.01 -3.57
C GLY A 137 -14.36 -0.63 -3.53
N SER A 138 -15.43 0.14 -3.21
CA SER A 138 -16.81 -0.35 -3.20
C SER A 138 -17.73 0.34 -4.20
N ASP A 139 -17.38 1.54 -4.64
CA ASP A 139 -18.32 2.41 -5.34
C ASP A 139 -17.81 2.94 -6.69
N THR A 140 -16.72 2.43 -7.21
CA THR A 140 -16.30 2.70 -8.60
C THR A 140 -17.20 1.91 -9.55
N ARG A 141 -18.24 2.56 -10.07
CA ARG A 141 -19.27 1.90 -10.91
C ARG A 141 -19.51 2.61 -12.23
N SER A 142 -18.81 3.73 -12.48
CA SER A 142 -18.96 4.52 -13.70
C SER A 142 -17.61 4.96 -14.25
N ALA A 143 -17.59 5.39 -15.50
CA ALA A 143 -16.42 5.94 -16.16
C ALA A 143 -15.91 7.21 -15.45
N GLU A 144 -16.81 8.04 -14.95
CA GLU A 144 -16.48 9.26 -14.21
C GLU A 144 -15.73 8.92 -12.92
N MET A 145 -16.12 7.86 -12.21
CA MET A 145 -15.42 7.43 -11.00
C MET A 145 -14.01 6.90 -11.32
N LEU A 146 -13.83 6.23 -12.46
CA LEU A 146 -12.51 5.83 -12.94
C LEU A 146 -11.63 7.05 -13.25
N ASP A 147 -12.20 8.10 -13.87
CA ASP A 147 -11.47 9.33 -14.16
C ASP A 147 -11.05 10.06 -12.87
N LEU A 148 -11.93 10.13 -11.87
CA LEU A 148 -11.62 10.70 -10.56
C LEU A 148 -10.54 9.87 -9.83
N TYR A 149 -10.57 8.54 -9.96
CA TYR A 149 -9.54 7.66 -9.41
C TYR A 149 -8.17 7.98 -10.01
N ALA A 150 -8.10 8.06 -11.35
CA ALA A 150 -6.86 8.36 -12.05
C ALA A 150 -6.35 9.78 -11.75
N GLU A 151 -7.23 10.78 -11.73
CA GLU A 151 -6.87 12.16 -11.36
C GLU A 151 -6.27 12.21 -9.96
N SER A 152 -6.96 11.62 -8.97
CA SER A 152 -6.48 11.58 -7.59
C SER A 152 -5.13 10.88 -7.46
N ALA A 153 -4.98 9.71 -8.10
CA ALA A 153 -3.73 8.95 -8.11
C ALA A 153 -2.57 9.78 -8.68
N ILE A 154 -2.77 10.40 -9.84
CA ILE A 154 -1.72 11.19 -10.51
C ILE A 154 -1.33 12.42 -9.68
N ARG A 155 -2.30 13.17 -9.18
CA ARG A 155 -2.03 14.36 -8.34
C ARG A 155 -1.33 14.00 -7.05
N GLY A 156 -1.74 12.90 -6.40
CA GLY A 156 -1.09 12.41 -5.18
C GLY A 156 0.37 12.03 -5.44
N MET A 157 0.65 11.25 -6.47
CA MET A 157 2.01 10.86 -6.84
C MET A 157 2.92 12.06 -7.15
N GLU A 158 2.38 13.10 -7.81
CA GLU A 158 3.13 14.32 -8.16
C GLU A 158 3.57 15.15 -6.96
N THR A 159 3.01 14.91 -5.78
CA THR A 159 3.46 15.57 -4.54
C THR A 159 4.89 15.19 -4.16
N GLY A 160 5.38 14.03 -4.65
CA GLY A 160 6.69 13.48 -4.30
C GLY A 160 6.82 13.07 -2.83
N LEU A 161 5.71 12.93 -2.11
CA LEU A 161 5.71 12.67 -0.67
C LEU A 161 5.73 11.18 -0.33
N TYR A 162 5.09 10.37 -1.15
CA TYR A 162 4.81 8.96 -0.88
C TYR A 162 5.91 8.05 -1.39
N ALA A 163 6.22 7.00 -0.62
CA ALA A 163 7.22 6.01 -0.98
C ALA A 163 6.79 5.12 -2.15
N TYR A 164 5.49 4.80 -2.23
CA TYR A 164 4.91 4.02 -3.32
C TYR A 164 3.37 4.21 -3.37
N LEU A 165 2.74 3.77 -4.47
CA LEU A 165 1.29 3.72 -4.61
C LEU A 165 0.79 2.35 -4.17
N ALA A 166 0.02 2.31 -3.05
CA ALA A 166 -0.61 1.12 -2.51
C ALA A 166 -1.79 0.68 -3.39
N HIS A 167 -2.01 -0.65 -3.50
CA HIS A 167 -3.12 -1.26 -4.25
C HIS A 167 -3.61 -0.41 -5.45
N PRO A 168 -2.75 -0.19 -6.47
CA PRO A 168 -2.98 0.79 -7.55
C PRO A 168 -4.21 0.50 -8.42
N ASP A 169 -4.73 -0.70 -8.34
CA ASP A 169 -5.87 -1.22 -9.07
C ASP A 169 -7.13 -1.40 -8.19
N LEU A 170 -7.19 -0.70 -7.05
CA LEU A 170 -8.28 -0.78 -6.06
C LEU A 170 -9.67 -0.60 -6.68
N PHE A 171 -9.79 0.22 -7.73
CA PHE A 171 -11.05 0.43 -8.46
C PHE A 171 -11.65 -0.86 -9.02
N MET A 172 -10.83 -1.89 -9.27
CA MET A 172 -11.29 -3.18 -9.80
C MET A 172 -12.11 -3.98 -8.79
N ARG A 173 -12.06 -3.67 -7.49
CA ARG A 173 -12.91 -4.34 -6.50
C ARG A 173 -14.40 -4.18 -6.78
N SER A 174 -14.81 -3.06 -7.37
CA SER A 174 -16.21 -2.71 -7.56
C SER A 174 -16.62 -2.42 -8.99
N TYR A 175 -15.69 -2.15 -9.89
CA TYR A 175 -16.03 -1.87 -11.30
C TYR A 175 -16.52 -3.11 -12.07
N GLY A 176 -16.06 -4.31 -11.67
CA GLY A 176 -16.61 -5.59 -12.10
C GLY A 176 -16.21 -6.09 -13.50
N ARG A 177 -15.52 -5.27 -14.32
CA ARG A 177 -15.01 -5.65 -15.64
C ARG A 177 -13.78 -4.82 -16.00
N PHE A 178 -12.84 -5.43 -16.69
CA PHE A 178 -11.69 -4.67 -17.23
C PHE A 178 -11.98 -4.31 -18.69
N ASP A 179 -12.39 -3.08 -18.93
CA ASP A 179 -12.72 -2.57 -20.27
C ASP A 179 -11.68 -1.56 -20.78
N GLY A 180 -11.96 -0.96 -21.95
CA GLY A 180 -11.07 0.04 -22.55
C GLY A 180 -10.84 1.28 -21.67
N HIS A 181 -11.80 1.63 -20.81
CA HIS A 181 -11.65 2.73 -19.88
C HIS A 181 -10.66 2.38 -18.76
N CYS A 182 -10.81 1.18 -18.16
CA CYS A 182 -9.85 0.65 -17.20
C CYS A 182 -8.44 0.59 -17.79
N ALA A 183 -8.30 0.09 -19.04
CA ALA A 183 -7.00 0.01 -19.71
C ALA A 183 -6.36 1.39 -19.88
N ARG A 184 -7.16 2.42 -20.23
CA ARG A 184 -6.69 3.79 -20.39
C ARG A 184 -6.16 4.36 -19.07
N ILE A 185 -6.97 4.35 -18.01
CA ILE A 185 -6.55 4.91 -16.71
C ILE A 185 -5.39 4.13 -16.10
N SER A 186 -5.37 2.80 -16.24
CA SER A 186 -4.24 1.97 -15.79
C SER A 186 -2.95 2.39 -16.48
N ARG A 187 -3.00 2.62 -17.80
CA ARG A 187 -1.83 3.07 -18.57
C ARG A 187 -1.37 4.47 -18.15
N GLU A 188 -2.29 5.38 -17.88
CA GLU A 188 -1.97 6.74 -17.38
C GLU A 188 -1.26 6.68 -16.03
N ILE A 189 -1.78 5.89 -15.08
CA ILE A 189 -1.19 5.67 -13.76
C ILE A 189 0.20 5.03 -13.91
N CYS A 190 0.32 3.91 -14.65
CA CYS A 190 1.57 3.20 -14.82
C CYS A 190 2.65 4.06 -15.49
N ARG A 191 2.32 4.84 -16.52
CA ARG A 191 3.25 5.80 -17.12
C ARG A 191 3.72 6.86 -16.13
N ARG A 192 2.84 7.32 -15.28
CA ARG A 192 3.21 8.32 -14.26
C ARG A 192 4.15 7.72 -13.22
N THR A 193 3.84 6.53 -12.67
CA THR A 193 4.69 5.84 -11.70
C THR A 193 6.07 5.51 -12.29
N SER A 194 6.12 5.03 -13.54
CA SER A 194 7.38 4.76 -14.24
C SER A 194 8.24 6.03 -14.39
N ARG A 195 7.65 7.15 -14.82
CA ARG A 195 8.36 8.45 -14.94
C ARG A 195 8.86 8.98 -13.61
N LEU A 196 8.09 8.83 -12.55
CA LEU A 196 8.44 9.26 -11.19
C LEU A 196 9.37 8.26 -10.48
N ARG A 197 9.61 7.09 -11.08
CA ARG A 197 10.30 5.95 -10.45
C ARG A 197 9.66 5.55 -9.11
N MET A 198 8.34 5.71 -9.02
CA MET A 198 7.56 5.34 -7.85
C MET A 198 7.11 3.87 -8.01
N PRO A 199 7.41 2.98 -7.05
CA PRO A 199 6.94 1.61 -7.12
C PRO A 199 5.42 1.50 -7.00
N LEU A 200 4.85 0.44 -7.59
CA LEU A 200 3.47 0.02 -7.40
C LEU A 200 3.42 -1.11 -6.39
N GLU A 201 2.49 -1.09 -5.47
CA GLU A 201 2.30 -2.19 -4.55
C GLU A 201 1.50 -3.33 -5.19
N TYR A 202 2.11 -4.53 -5.24
CA TYR A 202 1.37 -5.76 -5.47
C TYR A 202 0.77 -6.20 -4.15
N ASN A 203 -0.50 -5.82 -3.94
CA ASN A 203 -1.19 -6.03 -2.67
C ASN A 203 -1.78 -7.44 -2.62
N VAL A 204 -1.41 -8.21 -1.61
CA VAL A 204 -1.79 -9.62 -1.52
C VAL A 204 -2.95 -9.91 -0.59
N SER A 205 -3.47 -8.90 0.13
CA SER A 205 -4.56 -9.07 1.10
C SER A 205 -5.83 -9.67 0.45
N MET A 206 -6.08 -9.33 -0.81
CA MET A 206 -7.28 -9.78 -1.54
C MET A 206 -7.10 -11.08 -2.31
N ILE A 207 -5.89 -11.65 -2.37
CA ILE A 207 -5.67 -12.90 -3.15
C ILE A 207 -6.53 -14.04 -2.58
N ALA A 208 -6.50 -14.22 -1.27
CA ALA A 208 -7.31 -15.27 -0.62
C ALA A 208 -8.81 -15.05 -0.85
N TYR A 209 -9.27 -13.81 -0.84
CA TYR A 209 -10.66 -13.47 -1.16
C TYR A 209 -10.99 -13.78 -2.60
N ASN A 210 -10.15 -13.41 -3.55
CA ASN A 210 -10.33 -13.69 -4.97
C ASN A 210 -10.45 -15.20 -5.22
N GLU A 211 -9.57 -16.00 -4.61
CA GLU A 211 -9.59 -17.47 -4.72
C GLU A 211 -10.86 -18.07 -4.15
N ALA A 212 -11.27 -17.65 -2.95
CA ALA A 212 -12.46 -18.19 -2.30
C ALA A 212 -13.76 -17.89 -3.07
N HIS A 213 -13.80 -16.78 -3.82
CA HIS A 213 -14.99 -16.33 -4.53
C HIS A 213 -14.92 -16.47 -6.06
N GLY A 214 -13.80 -16.95 -6.60
CA GLY A 214 -13.61 -17.11 -8.04
C GLY A 214 -13.68 -15.79 -8.82
N VAL A 215 -13.21 -14.69 -8.23
CA VAL A 215 -13.22 -13.36 -8.85
C VAL A 215 -11.81 -12.87 -9.15
N ALA A 216 -11.68 -12.05 -10.19
CA ALA A 216 -10.46 -11.33 -10.51
C ALA A 216 -10.61 -9.89 -10.00
N GLY A 217 -10.24 -9.66 -8.74
CA GLY A 217 -10.32 -8.35 -8.11
C GLY A 217 -8.98 -7.63 -8.09
N VAL A 218 -8.43 -7.42 -6.92
CA VAL A 218 -7.11 -6.81 -6.68
C VAL A 218 -6.18 -7.88 -6.08
N PRO A 219 -4.97 -8.10 -6.60
CA PRO A 219 -4.37 -7.53 -7.82
C PRO A 219 -5.05 -8.02 -9.11
N HIS A 220 -5.31 -7.12 -10.08
CA HIS A 220 -5.98 -7.48 -11.32
C HIS A 220 -4.99 -7.81 -12.44
N PRO A 221 -5.09 -8.98 -13.10
CA PRO A 221 -4.10 -9.42 -14.08
C PRO A 221 -3.85 -8.44 -15.23
N ASP A 222 -4.91 -7.82 -15.76
CA ASP A 222 -4.78 -6.90 -16.89
C ASP A 222 -4.13 -5.57 -16.50
N PHE A 223 -4.36 -5.08 -15.27
CA PHE A 223 -3.61 -3.93 -14.74
C PHE A 223 -2.11 -4.24 -14.70
N TRP A 224 -1.74 -5.38 -14.16
CA TRP A 224 -0.33 -5.75 -13.98
C TRP A 224 0.38 -6.09 -15.29
N ARG A 225 -0.34 -6.56 -16.34
CA ARG A 225 0.23 -6.63 -17.69
C ARG A 225 0.57 -5.24 -18.24
N ILE A 226 -0.34 -4.25 -18.02
CA ILE A 226 -0.07 -2.87 -18.42
C ILE A 226 1.12 -2.30 -17.62
N ALA A 227 1.23 -2.60 -16.33
CA ALA A 227 2.36 -2.18 -15.51
C ALA A 227 3.69 -2.73 -16.04
N ALA A 228 3.70 -3.99 -16.50
CA ALA A 228 4.87 -4.58 -17.17
C ALA A 228 5.19 -3.86 -18.49
N ASP A 229 4.20 -3.63 -19.34
CA ASP A 229 4.36 -2.93 -20.64
C ASP A 229 4.92 -1.51 -20.46
N GLU A 230 4.54 -0.82 -19.40
CA GLU A 230 4.98 0.56 -19.10
C GLU A 230 6.29 0.61 -18.28
N GLY A 231 6.91 -0.54 -17.99
CA GLY A 231 8.21 -0.64 -17.31
C GLY A 231 8.17 -0.21 -15.84
N CYS A 232 7.07 -0.50 -15.15
CA CYS A 232 6.94 -0.22 -13.72
C CYS A 232 7.82 -1.15 -12.87
N THR A 233 8.14 -0.70 -11.67
CA THR A 233 8.69 -1.54 -10.59
C THR A 233 7.62 -1.83 -9.56
N ALA A 234 7.74 -2.94 -8.85
CA ALA A 234 6.78 -3.34 -7.83
C ALA A 234 7.42 -3.55 -6.45
N ILE A 235 6.62 -3.38 -5.43
CA ILE A 235 6.88 -3.84 -4.06
C ILE A 235 5.72 -4.74 -3.63
N VAL A 236 5.99 -5.78 -2.85
CA VAL A 236 4.93 -6.65 -2.31
C VAL A 236 4.43 -6.08 -0.99
N GLY A 237 3.12 -5.81 -0.91
CA GLY A 237 2.46 -5.37 0.31
C GLY A 237 1.50 -6.42 0.85
N ILE A 238 1.56 -6.68 2.15
CA ILE A 238 0.66 -7.61 2.82
C ILE A 238 -0.67 -6.94 3.16
N ASP A 239 -0.65 -5.62 3.45
CA ASP A 239 -1.84 -4.88 3.90
C ASP A 239 -2.50 -5.61 5.08
N ALA A 240 -1.68 -5.85 6.10
CA ALA A 240 -2.02 -6.75 7.19
C ALA A 240 -2.97 -6.09 8.19
N HIS A 241 -4.19 -6.65 8.31
CA HIS A 241 -5.20 -6.28 9.30
C HIS A 241 -5.37 -7.35 10.40
N ASP A 242 -4.65 -8.47 10.28
CA ASP A 242 -4.49 -9.52 11.27
C ASP A 242 -3.02 -9.97 11.25
N HIS A 243 -2.38 -9.97 12.42
CA HIS A 243 -0.95 -10.28 12.52
C HIS A 243 -0.60 -11.68 11.97
N ARG A 244 -1.54 -12.65 12.01
CA ARG A 244 -1.31 -14.03 11.58
C ARG A 244 -1.01 -14.17 10.09
N VAL A 245 -1.48 -13.22 9.26
CA VAL A 245 -1.19 -13.23 7.81
C VAL A 245 0.30 -13.04 7.51
N LEU A 246 1.06 -12.45 8.43
CA LEU A 246 2.50 -12.27 8.32
C LEU A 246 3.28 -13.58 8.55
N GLU A 247 2.69 -14.57 9.20
CA GLU A 247 3.39 -15.84 9.50
C GLU A 247 3.54 -16.73 8.26
N SER A 248 2.59 -16.64 7.32
CA SER A 248 2.62 -17.41 6.08
C SER A 248 3.37 -16.67 4.98
N GLY A 249 4.32 -17.35 4.35
CA GLY A 249 5.00 -16.86 3.13
C GLY A 249 4.19 -17.05 1.85
N LEU A 250 3.10 -17.82 1.90
CA LEU A 250 2.41 -18.34 0.71
C LEU A 250 2.07 -17.25 -0.32
N TYR A 251 1.37 -16.20 0.10
CA TYR A 251 0.95 -15.13 -0.81
C TYR A 251 2.08 -14.18 -1.17
N TYR A 252 3.02 -13.96 -0.26
CA TYR A 252 4.23 -13.16 -0.56
C TYR A 252 5.06 -13.83 -1.66
N ASP A 253 5.37 -15.12 -1.49
CA ASP A 253 6.17 -15.88 -2.46
C ASP A 253 5.43 -16.05 -3.79
N ARG A 254 4.11 -16.15 -3.76
CA ARG A 254 3.28 -16.16 -4.96
C ARG A 254 3.36 -14.83 -5.70
N ALA A 255 3.20 -13.70 -5.00
CA ALA A 255 3.31 -12.37 -5.59
C ALA A 255 4.66 -12.17 -6.29
N VAL A 256 5.75 -12.54 -5.63
CA VAL A 256 7.10 -12.48 -6.20
C VAL A 256 7.20 -13.29 -7.50
N ARG A 257 6.68 -14.53 -7.52
CA ARG A 257 6.69 -15.37 -8.73
C ARG A 257 5.82 -14.79 -9.84
N GLU A 258 4.64 -14.27 -9.54
CA GLU A 258 3.73 -13.65 -10.54
C GLU A 258 4.36 -12.41 -11.16
N LEU A 259 4.97 -11.53 -10.35
CA LEU A 259 5.69 -10.36 -10.83
C LEU A 259 6.91 -10.73 -11.68
N ALA A 260 7.69 -11.73 -11.25
CA ALA A 260 8.82 -12.24 -12.03
C ALA A 260 8.37 -12.82 -13.39
N ALA A 261 7.25 -13.55 -13.42
CA ALA A 261 6.67 -14.09 -14.66
C ALA A 261 6.22 -12.97 -15.62
N LEU A 262 5.83 -11.80 -15.11
CA LEU A 262 5.51 -10.62 -15.90
C LEU A 262 6.76 -9.80 -16.29
N GLY A 263 7.94 -10.15 -15.77
CA GLY A 263 9.17 -9.38 -15.97
C GLY A 263 9.22 -8.06 -15.22
N ILE A 264 8.39 -7.88 -14.18
CA ILE A 264 8.36 -6.68 -13.35
C ILE A 264 9.42 -6.80 -12.26
N PRO A 265 10.38 -5.86 -12.18
CA PRO A 265 11.37 -5.84 -11.09
C PRO A 265 10.67 -5.63 -9.74
N VAL A 266 11.00 -6.48 -8.76
CA VAL A 266 10.52 -6.36 -7.38
C VAL A 266 11.61 -5.72 -6.54
N ILE A 267 11.24 -4.71 -5.75
CA ILE A 267 12.13 -4.07 -4.77
C ILE A 267 11.74 -4.49 -3.35
N ASP A 268 12.70 -4.49 -2.45
CA ASP A 268 12.54 -4.85 -1.03
C ASP A 268 12.86 -3.68 -0.08
N THR A 269 13.06 -2.50 -0.62
CA THR A 269 13.34 -1.28 0.16
C THR A 269 12.62 -0.07 -0.44
N ILE A 270 12.41 0.93 0.38
CA ILE A 270 11.76 2.21 0.02
C ILE A 270 12.60 3.37 0.53
N PRO A 271 12.45 4.59 -0.02
CA PRO A 271 13.05 5.79 0.55
C PRO A 271 12.42 6.11 1.91
N PHE A 272 13.24 6.55 2.86
CA PHE A 272 12.82 7.05 4.16
C PHE A 272 13.09 8.54 4.26
N PHE A 273 12.29 9.24 5.09
CA PHE A 273 12.55 10.65 5.39
C PHE A 273 13.83 10.80 6.21
N GLU A 274 14.58 11.85 5.91
CA GLU A 274 15.78 12.24 6.63
C GLU A 274 15.48 13.43 7.56
N TYR A 275 16.02 13.42 8.81
CA TYR A 275 15.78 14.44 9.84
C TYR A 275 17.07 14.89 10.50
#